data_a0259de04042251484ce04d0e42b6c68
#
_entry.id   a0259de04042251484ce04d0e42b6c68
#
_cell.length_a   1.000
_cell.length_b   1.000
_cell.length_c   1.000
_cell.angle_alpha   90.00
_cell.angle_beta   90.00
_cell.angle_gamma   90.00
#
_symmetry.space_group_name_H-M   'P 1'
#
loop_
_entity.id
_entity.type
_entity.pdbx_description
1 polymer ?
#
loop_
_entity_poly.entity_id
_entity_poly.type
_entity_poly.pdbx_seq_one_letter_code
_entity_poly.pdbx_strand_id
1 'polypeptide(L)'
;MRSSFGFGTRLTKIGKRLLILYTAVYVAELLLEHWLHVPVVAFLQLYPPAADSFHIWQIATHPFIHNPQAPLGFLINGLVLYFFAAPVESALGAGRFLTLFYLSALGAALAGMALSGVAGFQAPFMGMLPSLLALIVVFGLLNPEATILLMFILPVKAKYISYGTAAITLLTFLAKANPHGAYHLGGILCGWAYFKAPGTLHDPQLLYLKYLQWRLKRRKARFTVIDGQKDKDDDKPTYH
;
A
#
# COMPACT_ATOMS: atom_id res chain seq x y z
N MET A 1 -30.22 -3.55 3.38
CA MET A 1 -29.55 -4.15 4.56
C MET A 1 -28.50 -3.17 5.07
N ARG A 2 -28.72 -2.58 6.24
CA ARG A 2 -27.71 -1.72 6.91
C ARG A 2 -26.70 -2.66 7.55
N SER A 3 -25.53 -2.82 6.92
CA SER A 3 -24.40 -3.47 7.60
C SER A 3 -23.86 -2.50 8.64
N SER A 4 -24.34 -2.64 9.88
CA SER A 4 -23.65 -2.04 11.02
C SER A 4 -22.30 -2.77 11.13
N PHE A 5 -21.21 -2.12 10.81
CA PHE A 5 -19.90 -2.59 11.19
C PHE A 5 -19.84 -2.60 12.71
N GLY A 6 -20.11 -3.76 13.31
CA GLY A 6 -19.95 -3.94 14.74
C GLY A 6 -18.47 -3.78 15.10
N PHE A 7 -18.17 -2.90 16.04
CA PHE A 7 -16.90 -2.85 16.75
C PHE A 7 -16.65 -4.23 17.35
N GLY A 8 -15.71 -5.00 16.78
CA GLY A 8 -15.39 -6.35 17.24
C GLY A 8 -15.11 -7.36 16.13
N THR A 9 -14.83 -6.94 14.91
CA THR A 9 -14.33 -7.87 13.89
C THR A 9 -13.01 -8.47 14.38
N ARG A 10 -12.97 -9.82 14.48
CA ARG A 10 -11.73 -10.52 14.85
C ARG A 10 -10.64 -10.14 13.84
N LEU A 11 -9.46 -9.78 14.34
CA LEU A 11 -8.29 -9.53 13.50
C LEU A 11 -8.08 -10.70 12.53
N THR A 12 -7.89 -10.35 11.28
CA THR A 12 -7.48 -11.28 10.23
C THR A 12 -6.07 -11.81 10.49
N LYS A 13 -5.69 -12.89 9.80
CA LYS A 13 -4.39 -13.55 10.03
C LYS A 13 -3.21 -12.60 9.81
N ILE A 14 -3.25 -11.78 8.75
CA ILE A 14 -2.14 -10.87 8.41
C ILE A 14 -2.19 -9.63 9.29
N GLY A 15 -3.35 -9.03 9.50
CA GLY A 15 -3.50 -7.90 10.43
C GLY A 15 -2.98 -8.23 11.82
N LYS A 16 -3.28 -9.44 12.33
CA LYS A 16 -2.73 -9.92 13.61
C LYS A 16 -1.21 -10.07 13.58
N ARG A 17 -0.64 -10.66 12.51
CA ARG A 17 0.82 -10.83 12.37
C ARG A 17 1.53 -9.49 12.31
N LEU A 18 0.99 -8.52 11.54
CA LEU A 18 1.55 -7.18 11.47
C LEU A 18 1.51 -6.47 12.82
N LEU A 19 0.41 -6.58 13.56
CA LEU A 19 0.30 -5.97 14.89
C LEU A 19 1.28 -6.60 15.89
N ILE A 20 1.45 -7.93 15.86
CA ILE A 20 2.44 -8.63 16.69
C ILE A 20 3.85 -8.18 16.31
N LEU A 21 4.19 -8.17 15.01
CA LEU A 21 5.50 -7.71 14.52
C LEU A 21 5.75 -6.27 14.96
N TYR A 22 4.77 -5.38 14.75
CA TYR A 22 4.83 -3.98 15.15
C TYR A 22 5.15 -3.81 16.62
N THR A 23 4.44 -4.55 17.47
CA THR A 23 4.65 -4.50 18.93
C THR A 23 6.00 -5.12 19.33
N ALA A 24 6.38 -6.24 18.73
CA ALA A 24 7.65 -6.90 19.04
C ALA A 24 8.86 -6.03 18.66
N VAL A 25 8.80 -5.35 17.52
CA VAL A 25 9.85 -4.41 17.09
C VAL A 25 9.94 -3.25 18.06
N TYR A 26 8.81 -2.65 18.47
CA TYR A 26 8.82 -1.54 19.43
C TYR A 26 9.43 -1.93 20.78
N VAL A 27 9.07 -3.11 21.30
CA VAL A 27 9.64 -3.62 22.54
C VAL A 27 11.15 -3.86 22.39
N ALA A 28 11.58 -4.42 21.25
CA ALA A 28 12.99 -4.63 20.96
C ALA A 28 13.75 -3.29 20.87
N GLU A 29 13.19 -2.27 20.22
CA GLU A 29 13.76 -0.91 20.15
C GLU A 29 13.96 -0.32 21.56
N LEU A 30 12.93 -0.40 22.42
CA LEU A 30 13.02 0.09 23.79
C LEU A 30 14.13 -0.62 24.58
N LEU A 31 14.24 -1.94 24.45
CA LEU A 31 15.28 -2.72 25.14
C LEU A 31 16.69 -2.39 24.60
N LEU A 32 16.85 -2.33 23.29
CA LEU A 32 18.14 -2.07 22.66
C LEU A 32 18.62 -0.63 22.91
N GLU A 33 17.74 0.37 22.74
CA GLU A 33 18.09 1.78 22.90
C GLU A 33 18.31 2.18 24.37
N HIS A 34 17.40 1.78 25.28
CA HIS A 34 17.43 2.27 26.67
C HIS A 34 18.29 1.41 27.59
N TRP A 35 18.34 0.08 27.36
CA TRP A 35 19.06 -0.81 28.29
C TRP A 35 20.43 -1.22 27.76
N LEU A 36 20.53 -1.43 26.47
CA LEU A 36 21.79 -1.89 25.84
C LEU A 36 22.55 -0.73 25.17
N HIS A 37 21.98 0.46 25.08
CA HIS A 37 22.54 1.65 24.45
C HIS A 37 22.99 1.42 22.99
N VAL A 38 22.30 0.52 22.28
CA VAL A 38 22.53 0.24 20.86
C VAL A 38 21.62 1.14 20.02
N PRO A 39 22.14 2.01 19.14
CA PRO A 39 21.33 2.98 18.37
C PRO A 39 20.62 2.30 17.19
N VAL A 40 19.73 1.34 17.49
CA VAL A 40 19.05 0.51 16.48
C VAL A 40 18.09 1.33 15.63
N VAL A 41 17.43 2.31 16.20
CA VAL A 41 16.51 3.21 15.48
C VAL A 41 17.29 4.00 14.42
N ALA A 42 18.42 4.60 14.78
CA ALA A 42 19.27 5.33 13.83
C ALA A 42 19.78 4.45 12.68
N PHE A 43 20.01 3.16 12.91
CA PHE A 43 20.48 2.23 11.90
C PHE A 43 19.38 1.77 10.93
N LEU A 44 18.13 1.69 11.38
CA LEU A 44 17.01 1.11 10.63
C LEU A 44 16.02 2.13 10.06
N GLN A 45 16.00 3.37 10.56
CA GLN A 45 15.16 4.45 10.01
C GLN A 45 15.69 4.90 8.64
N LEU A 46 14.82 5.44 7.80
CA LEU A 46 15.17 5.85 6.44
C LEU A 46 15.76 7.26 6.40
N TYR A 47 17.00 7.38 6.01
CA TYR A 47 17.63 8.66 5.70
C TYR A 47 17.48 9.01 4.21
N PRO A 48 17.50 10.31 3.85
CA PRO A 48 17.64 10.75 2.47
C PRO A 48 18.94 10.24 1.83
N PRO A 49 18.97 9.93 0.52
CA PRO A 49 20.17 9.38 -0.14
C PRO A 49 21.42 10.26 -0.07
N ALA A 50 21.25 11.57 0.14
CA ALA A 50 22.35 12.50 0.32
C ALA A 50 22.97 12.51 1.73
N ALA A 51 22.38 11.78 2.69
CA ALA A 51 22.90 11.69 4.03
C ALA A 51 23.92 10.53 4.13
N ASP A 52 25.02 10.72 4.85
CA ASP A 52 26.04 9.69 5.08
C ASP A 52 25.50 8.44 5.78
N SER A 53 24.38 8.61 6.53
CA SER A 53 23.70 7.52 7.25
C SER A 53 22.71 6.73 6.37
N PHE A 54 22.58 7.02 5.07
CA PHE A 54 21.70 6.28 4.18
C PHE A 54 22.21 4.88 3.89
N HIS A 55 21.31 3.90 4.04
CA HIS A 55 21.58 2.51 3.69
C HIS A 55 20.36 1.92 2.98
N ILE A 56 20.59 1.07 1.98
CA ILE A 56 19.53 0.53 1.11
C ILE A 56 18.46 -0.28 1.87
N TRP A 57 18.84 -1.00 2.94
CA TRP A 57 17.88 -1.77 3.74
C TRP A 57 16.85 -0.90 4.47
N GLN A 58 17.16 0.38 4.71
CA GLN A 58 16.28 1.33 5.37
C GLN A 58 14.96 1.52 4.60
N ILE A 59 14.98 1.33 3.28
CA ILE A 59 13.76 1.36 2.44
C ILE A 59 12.78 0.26 2.86
N ALA A 60 13.27 -0.88 3.35
CA ALA A 60 12.43 -2.00 3.79
C ALA A 60 12.13 -1.96 5.29
N THR A 61 13.03 -1.43 6.13
CA THR A 61 12.91 -1.46 7.59
C THR A 61 12.14 -0.29 8.18
N HIS A 62 12.25 0.90 7.58
CA HIS A 62 11.67 2.14 8.12
C HIS A 62 10.18 2.08 8.49
N PRO A 63 9.29 1.29 7.82
CA PRO A 63 7.88 1.29 8.20
C PRO A 63 7.61 0.66 9.57
N PHE A 64 8.54 -0.17 10.05
CA PHE A 64 8.42 -0.86 11.34
C PHE A 64 9.12 -0.15 12.48
N ILE A 65 9.91 0.87 12.18
CA ILE A 65 10.67 1.63 13.19
C ILE A 65 9.79 2.69 13.82
N HIS A 66 9.97 2.86 15.12
CA HIS A 66 9.16 3.76 15.93
C HIS A 66 10.02 4.89 16.52
N ASN A 67 9.33 5.94 16.94
CA ASN A 67 9.96 6.92 17.82
C ASN A 67 9.80 6.42 19.28
N PRO A 68 10.89 5.99 19.96
CA PRO A 68 10.82 5.50 21.33
C PRO A 68 10.27 6.53 22.31
N GLN A 69 10.41 7.82 22.00
CA GLN A 69 9.94 8.93 22.81
C GLN A 69 8.46 9.28 22.60
N ALA A 70 7.78 8.59 21.68
CA ALA A 70 6.38 8.84 21.34
C ALA A 70 5.48 7.61 21.57
N PRO A 71 5.35 7.07 22.80
CA PRO A 71 4.58 5.86 23.09
C PRO A 71 3.10 6.01 22.73
N LEU A 72 2.53 7.22 22.84
CA LEU A 72 1.16 7.48 22.42
C LEU A 72 1.00 7.34 20.90
N GLY A 73 1.99 7.77 20.12
CA GLY A 73 2.01 7.58 18.67
C GLY A 73 2.01 6.10 18.28
N PHE A 74 2.81 5.28 18.99
CA PHE A 74 2.80 3.83 18.84
C PHE A 74 1.41 3.23 19.09
N LEU A 75 0.77 3.58 20.21
CA LEU A 75 -0.57 3.07 20.55
C LEU A 75 -1.62 3.49 19.52
N ILE A 76 -1.62 4.75 19.09
CA ILE A 76 -2.57 5.24 18.08
C ILE A 76 -2.37 4.50 16.76
N ASN A 77 -1.15 4.34 16.30
CA ASN A 77 -0.85 3.60 15.05
C ASN A 77 -1.29 2.13 15.15
N GLY A 78 -1.01 1.48 16.28
CA GLY A 78 -1.47 0.12 16.55
C GLY A 78 -3.00 0.00 16.54
N LEU A 79 -3.70 0.99 17.12
CA LEU A 79 -5.17 1.06 17.14
C LEU A 79 -5.73 1.26 15.73
N VAL A 80 -5.15 2.13 14.92
CA VAL A 80 -5.52 2.33 13.51
C VAL A 80 -5.31 1.03 12.72
N LEU A 81 -4.17 0.38 12.88
CA LEU A 81 -3.91 -0.93 12.26
C LEU A 81 -4.97 -1.95 12.68
N TYR A 82 -5.28 -2.03 13.97
CA TYR A 82 -6.29 -2.95 14.51
C TYR A 82 -7.66 -2.76 13.86
N PHE A 83 -8.13 -1.53 13.73
CA PHE A 83 -9.47 -1.24 13.20
C PHE A 83 -9.58 -1.36 11.69
N PHE A 84 -8.55 -0.97 10.94
CA PHE A 84 -8.62 -0.88 9.49
C PHE A 84 -8.02 -2.08 8.76
N ALA A 85 -7.13 -2.86 9.38
CA ALA A 85 -6.54 -4.03 8.74
C ALA A 85 -7.58 -5.10 8.41
N ALA A 86 -8.42 -5.49 9.38
CA ALA A 86 -9.36 -6.58 9.20
C ALA A 86 -10.37 -6.34 8.06
N PRO A 87 -11.07 -5.21 7.95
CA PRO A 87 -12.02 -4.97 6.85
C PRO A 87 -11.32 -4.86 5.49
N VAL A 88 -10.13 -4.24 5.42
CA VAL A 88 -9.39 -4.10 4.16
C VAL A 88 -8.81 -5.44 3.73
N GLU A 89 -8.20 -6.23 4.63
CA GLU A 89 -7.71 -7.58 4.33
C GLU A 89 -8.84 -8.52 3.90
N SER A 90 -9.99 -8.46 4.56
CA SER A 90 -11.15 -9.28 4.20
C SER A 90 -11.69 -8.97 2.80
N ALA A 91 -11.63 -7.70 2.39
CA ALA A 91 -12.11 -7.27 1.08
C ALA A 91 -11.09 -7.54 -0.04
N LEU A 92 -9.80 -7.36 0.20
CA LEU A 92 -8.75 -7.49 -0.81
C LEU A 92 -8.10 -8.88 -0.85
N GLY A 93 -8.16 -9.62 0.25
CA GLY A 93 -7.37 -10.82 0.49
C GLY A 93 -5.96 -10.49 1.00
N ALA A 94 -5.34 -11.49 1.66
CA ALA A 94 -4.06 -11.33 2.37
C ALA A 94 -2.92 -10.80 1.49
N GLY A 95 -2.77 -11.33 0.28
CA GLY A 95 -1.69 -10.93 -0.64
C GLY A 95 -1.81 -9.47 -1.07
N ARG A 96 -3.00 -9.05 -1.52
CA ARG A 96 -3.26 -7.67 -1.94
C ARG A 96 -3.16 -6.67 -0.78
N PHE A 97 -3.60 -7.06 0.40
CA PHE A 97 -3.47 -6.26 1.60
C PHE A 97 -2.00 -5.98 1.94
N LEU A 98 -1.15 -7.01 1.95
CA LEU A 98 0.28 -6.85 2.18
C LEU A 98 0.95 -6.00 1.09
N THR A 99 0.61 -6.25 -0.18
CA THR A 99 1.15 -5.45 -1.29
C THR A 99 0.73 -3.98 -1.16
N LEU A 100 -0.53 -3.70 -0.83
CA LEU A 100 -1.01 -2.34 -0.56
C LEU A 100 -0.20 -1.68 0.55
N PHE A 101 -0.01 -2.38 1.68
CA PHE A 101 0.72 -1.88 2.83
C PHE A 101 2.17 -1.51 2.48
N TYR A 102 2.90 -2.43 1.83
CA TYR A 102 4.31 -2.22 1.48
C TYR A 102 4.50 -1.23 0.34
N LEU A 103 3.62 -1.23 -0.69
CA LEU A 103 3.69 -0.24 -1.76
C LEU A 103 3.40 1.17 -1.24
N SER A 104 2.51 1.32 -0.27
CA SER A 104 2.28 2.61 0.38
C SER A 104 3.52 3.08 1.15
N ALA A 105 4.20 2.19 1.87
CA ALA A 105 5.46 2.51 2.53
C ALA A 105 6.56 2.89 1.52
N LEU A 106 6.68 2.13 0.42
CA LEU A 106 7.64 2.43 -0.65
C LEU A 106 7.34 3.77 -1.33
N GLY A 107 6.07 4.04 -1.64
CA GLY A 107 5.63 5.32 -2.21
C GLY A 107 5.94 6.50 -1.29
N ALA A 108 5.78 6.30 0.02
CA ALA A 108 6.17 7.28 1.02
C ALA A 108 7.68 7.53 1.01
N ALA A 109 8.48 6.46 1.05
CA ALA A 109 9.94 6.56 0.99
C ALA A 109 10.40 7.34 -0.25
N LEU A 110 9.90 6.96 -1.43
CA LEU A 110 10.26 7.61 -2.69
C LEU A 110 9.88 9.11 -2.71
N ALA A 111 8.66 9.45 -2.28
CA ALA A 111 8.22 10.85 -2.25
C ALA A 111 9.00 11.69 -1.23
N GLY A 112 9.23 11.15 -0.03
CA GLY A 112 10.02 11.81 1.00
C GLY A 112 11.47 12.03 0.57
N MET A 113 12.13 10.99 0.03
CA MET A 113 13.50 11.08 -0.47
C MET A 113 13.64 12.05 -1.65
N ALA A 114 12.70 12.04 -2.60
CA ALA A 114 12.72 12.94 -3.74
C ALA A 114 12.63 14.40 -3.31
N LEU A 115 11.68 14.74 -2.41
CA LEU A 115 11.57 16.11 -1.93
C LEU A 115 12.74 16.52 -1.02
N SER A 116 13.29 15.57 -0.24
CA SER A 116 14.48 15.81 0.56
C SER A 116 15.67 16.19 -0.29
N GLY A 117 15.86 15.52 -1.44
CA GLY A 117 16.92 15.84 -2.40
C GLY A 117 16.80 17.25 -2.98
N VAL A 118 15.58 17.70 -3.25
CA VAL A 118 15.31 19.05 -3.78
C VAL A 118 15.46 20.12 -2.70
N ALA A 119 14.98 19.84 -1.48
CA ALA A 119 14.93 20.80 -0.37
C ALA A 119 16.19 20.78 0.52
N GLY A 120 17.16 19.90 0.27
CA GLY A 120 18.37 19.75 1.09
C GLY A 120 18.07 19.24 2.51
N PHE A 121 16.97 18.51 2.71
CA PHE A 121 16.50 18.05 4.01
C PHE A 121 17.18 16.73 4.39
N GLN A 122 17.75 16.66 5.59
CA GLN A 122 18.55 15.51 6.04
C GLN A 122 17.88 14.68 7.14
N ALA A 123 16.72 15.11 7.65
CA ALA A 123 16.06 14.38 8.72
C ALA A 123 15.50 13.03 8.25
N PRO A 124 15.54 12.01 9.10
CA PRO A 124 15.09 10.67 8.73
C PRO A 124 13.58 10.53 8.70
N PHE A 125 13.12 9.48 8.03
CA PHE A 125 11.73 9.03 7.98
C PHE A 125 11.59 7.69 8.70
N MET A 126 10.49 7.51 9.43
CA MET A 126 10.19 6.27 10.13
C MET A 126 8.68 6.07 10.30
N GLY A 127 8.27 4.85 10.55
CA GLY A 127 6.92 4.47 10.94
C GLY A 127 6.00 4.10 9.79
N MET A 128 4.98 3.32 10.14
CA MET A 128 3.99 2.81 9.20
C MET A 128 2.84 3.80 8.92
N LEU A 129 2.90 5.02 9.47
CA LEU A 129 1.79 5.99 9.34
C LEU A 129 1.35 6.20 7.89
N PRO A 130 2.24 6.33 6.87
CA PRO A 130 1.80 6.47 5.48
C PRO A 130 0.97 5.29 4.98
N SER A 131 1.36 4.06 5.35
CA SER A 131 0.60 2.85 5.02
C SER A 131 -0.75 2.81 5.74
N LEU A 132 -0.81 3.25 6.99
CA LEU A 132 -2.06 3.35 7.74
C LEU A 132 -3.02 4.40 7.14
N LEU A 133 -2.50 5.56 6.73
CA LEU A 133 -3.28 6.58 6.04
C LEU A 133 -3.85 6.05 4.72
N ALA A 134 -3.05 5.29 3.95
CA ALA A 134 -3.53 4.61 2.74
C ALA A 134 -4.61 3.56 3.06
N LEU A 135 -4.48 2.79 4.15
CA LEU A 135 -5.51 1.83 4.59
C LEU A 135 -6.82 2.54 4.94
N ILE A 136 -6.76 3.69 5.64
CA ILE A 136 -7.96 4.50 5.95
C ILE A 136 -8.64 4.97 4.66
N VAL A 137 -7.86 5.46 3.69
CA VAL A 137 -8.41 5.93 2.41
C VAL A 137 -9.05 4.77 1.64
N VAL A 138 -8.35 3.63 1.53
CA VAL A 138 -8.87 2.45 0.83
C VAL A 138 -10.11 1.88 1.55
N PHE A 139 -10.13 1.86 2.88
CA PHE A 139 -11.30 1.44 3.65
C PHE A 139 -12.55 2.26 3.31
N GLY A 140 -12.44 3.58 3.26
CA GLY A 140 -13.58 4.42 2.92
C GLY A 140 -14.02 4.32 1.45
N LEU A 141 -13.10 3.96 0.55
CA LEU A 141 -13.45 3.65 -0.85
C LEU A 141 -14.17 2.31 -0.98
N LEU A 142 -13.80 1.33 -0.14
CA LEU A 142 -14.45 0.01 -0.09
C LEU A 142 -15.84 0.06 0.59
N ASN A 143 -15.96 0.87 1.63
CA ASN A 143 -17.15 0.92 2.50
C ASN A 143 -17.66 2.36 2.70
N PRO A 144 -18.04 3.10 1.64
CA PRO A 144 -18.30 4.55 1.72
C PRO A 144 -19.41 4.93 2.69
N GLU A 145 -20.42 4.09 2.85
CA GLU A 145 -21.58 4.34 3.70
C GLU A 145 -21.47 3.72 5.11
N ALA A 146 -20.37 2.99 5.39
CA ALA A 146 -20.11 2.45 6.73
C ALA A 146 -19.94 3.61 7.72
N THR A 147 -20.55 3.48 8.90
CA THR A 147 -20.43 4.48 9.97
C THR A 147 -19.34 4.05 10.94
N ILE A 148 -18.36 4.92 11.18
CA ILE A 148 -17.31 4.76 12.16
C ILE A 148 -17.54 5.77 13.27
N LEU A 149 -17.40 5.35 14.53
CA LEU A 149 -17.42 6.24 15.67
C LEU A 149 -16.03 6.89 15.84
N LEU A 150 -15.90 8.10 15.33
CA LEU A 150 -14.68 8.89 15.52
C LEU A 150 -14.54 9.23 17.01
N MET A 151 -13.37 8.88 17.59
CA MET A 151 -13.11 9.01 19.03
C MET A 151 -14.19 8.34 19.92
N PHE A 152 -14.83 7.29 19.41
CA PHE A 152 -15.92 6.54 20.09
C PHE A 152 -17.21 7.33 20.36
N ILE A 153 -17.31 8.57 19.88
CA ILE A 153 -18.43 9.48 20.18
C ILE A 153 -19.16 9.90 18.91
N LEU A 154 -18.43 10.37 17.89
CA LEU A 154 -19.02 11.01 16.71
C LEU A 154 -19.22 10.00 15.57
N PRO A 155 -20.47 9.66 15.17
CA PRO A 155 -20.72 8.79 14.04
C PRO A 155 -20.43 9.52 12.72
N VAL A 156 -19.40 9.09 11.99
CA VAL A 156 -18.98 9.66 10.70
C VAL A 156 -18.96 8.58 9.65
N LYS A 157 -19.46 8.87 8.44
CA LYS A 157 -19.36 7.93 7.33
C LYS A 157 -17.91 7.79 6.87
N ALA A 158 -17.52 6.56 6.54
CA ALA A 158 -16.15 6.20 6.16
C ALA A 158 -15.60 7.03 5.00
N LYS A 159 -16.43 7.37 4.01
CA LYS A 159 -16.04 8.26 2.90
C LYS A 159 -15.55 9.63 3.37
N TYR A 160 -16.15 10.22 4.38
CA TYR A 160 -15.72 11.52 4.89
C TYR A 160 -14.40 11.41 5.69
N ILE A 161 -14.20 10.30 6.39
CA ILE A 161 -12.92 10.03 7.06
C ILE A 161 -11.81 9.90 6.01
N SER A 162 -12.04 9.18 4.92
CA SER A 162 -11.06 9.04 3.83
C SER A 162 -10.74 10.36 3.15
N TYR A 163 -11.76 11.13 2.78
CA TYR A 163 -11.56 12.45 2.17
C TYR A 163 -10.88 13.41 3.13
N GLY A 164 -11.29 13.42 4.40
CA GLY A 164 -10.66 14.22 5.45
C GLY A 164 -9.19 13.86 5.65
N THR A 165 -8.87 12.56 5.70
CA THR A 165 -7.49 12.08 5.81
C THR A 165 -6.63 12.58 4.64
N ALA A 166 -7.09 12.40 3.41
CA ALA A 166 -6.37 12.86 2.22
C ALA A 166 -6.23 14.39 2.20
N ALA A 167 -7.31 15.12 2.52
CA ALA A 167 -7.31 16.59 2.54
C ALA A 167 -6.38 17.15 3.63
N ILE A 168 -6.44 16.62 4.86
CA ILE A 168 -5.57 17.07 5.97
C ILE A 168 -4.11 16.77 5.65
N THR A 169 -3.80 15.60 5.07
CA THR A 169 -2.42 15.27 4.67
C THR A 169 -1.91 16.22 3.59
N LEU A 170 -2.74 16.53 2.60
CA LEU A 170 -2.40 17.50 1.54
C LEU A 170 -2.20 18.91 2.12
N LEU A 171 -3.13 19.39 2.96
CA LEU A 171 -3.01 20.68 3.62
C LEU A 171 -1.77 20.77 4.50
N THR A 172 -1.44 19.70 5.23
CA THR A 172 -0.23 19.66 6.06
C THR A 172 1.03 19.75 5.21
N PHE A 173 1.05 19.08 4.06
CA PHE A 173 2.14 19.17 3.10
C PHE A 173 2.27 20.60 2.56
N LEU A 174 1.17 21.20 2.09
CA LEU A 174 1.17 22.56 1.53
C LEU A 174 1.55 23.62 2.57
N ALA A 175 1.05 23.49 3.80
CA ALA A 175 1.31 24.46 4.88
C ALA A 175 2.77 24.48 5.35
N LYS A 176 3.42 23.31 5.39
CA LYS A 176 4.79 23.17 5.91
C LYS A 176 5.84 23.01 4.83
N ALA A 177 5.43 22.61 3.62
CA ALA A 177 6.30 22.31 2.47
C ALA A 177 7.52 21.44 2.83
N ASN A 178 7.33 20.50 3.77
CA ASN A 178 8.42 19.68 4.29
C ASN A 178 8.38 18.25 3.73
N PRO A 179 9.53 17.55 3.69
CA PRO A 179 9.62 16.19 3.18
C PRO A 179 8.76 15.15 3.94
N HIS A 180 8.46 15.36 5.23
CA HIS A 180 7.55 14.49 5.98
C HIS A 180 6.11 14.55 5.45
N GLY A 181 5.64 15.73 5.02
CA GLY A 181 4.35 15.87 4.36
C GLY A 181 4.32 15.10 3.03
N ALA A 182 5.38 15.21 2.23
CA ALA A 182 5.52 14.42 1.00
C ALA A 182 5.58 12.92 1.28
N TYR A 183 6.28 12.50 2.33
CA TYR A 183 6.34 11.10 2.77
C TYR A 183 4.94 10.54 3.04
N HIS A 184 4.11 11.23 3.82
CA HIS A 184 2.75 10.80 4.11
C HIS A 184 1.87 10.80 2.86
N LEU A 185 1.94 11.85 2.06
CA LEU A 185 1.13 11.99 0.83
C LEU A 185 1.51 10.94 -0.21
N GLY A 186 2.81 10.67 -0.38
CA GLY A 186 3.32 9.63 -1.28
C GLY A 186 2.78 8.24 -0.94
N GLY A 187 2.67 7.93 0.35
CA GLY A 187 2.05 6.68 0.82
C GLY A 187 0.59 6.57 0.45
N ILE A 188 -0.20 7.63 0.68
CA ILE A 188 -1.63 7.67 0.30
C ILE A 188 -1.78 7.51 -1.22
N LEU A 189 -1.04 8.29 -2.01
CA LEU A 189 -1.14 8.28 -3.48
C LEU A 189 -0.77 6.93 -4.07
N CYS A 190 0.32 6.32 -3.60
CA CYS A 190 0.77 5.02 -4.07
C CYS A 190 -0.24 3.91 -3.69
N GLY A 191 -0.74 3.91 -2.45
CA GLY A 191 -1.77 2.96 -2.01
C GLY A 191 -3.09 3.12 -2.77
N TRP A 192 -3.53 4.34 -3.00
CA TRP A 192 -4.71 4.65 -3.79
C TRP A 192 -4.54 4.21 -5.26
N ALA A 193 -3.41 4.52 -5.88
CA ALA A 193 -3.11 4.13 -7.25
C ALA A 193 -3.10 2.60 -7.40
N TYR A 194 -2.47 1.89 -6.46
CA TYR A 194 -2.50 0.43 -6.42
C TYR A 194 -3.92 -0.10 -6.29
N PHE A 195 -4.74 0.45 -5.38
CA PHE A 195 -6.12 0.04 -5.19
C PHE A 195 -6.99 0.25 -6.44
N LYS A 196 -6.80 1.36 -7.15
CA LYS A 196 -7.50 1.70 -8.40
C LYS A 196 -6.96 0.96 -9.62
N ALA A 197 -5.78 0.38 -9.54
CA ALA A 197 -5.16 -0.33 -10.66
C ALA A 197 -6.08 -1.47 -11.15
N PRO A 198 -6.11 -1.74 -12.46
CA PRO A 198 -6.92 -2.82 -13.02
C PRO A 198 -6.59 -4.17 -12.37
N GLY A 199 -7.60 -4.98 -12.10
CA GLY A 199 -7.45 -6.29 -11.44
C GLY A 199 -6.41 -7.22 -12.08
N THR A 200 -6.10 -6.99 -13.35
CA THR A 200 -5.04 -7.72 -14.08
C THR A 200 -3.62 -7.46 -13.56
N LEU A 201 -3.37 -6.33 -12.87
CA LEU A 201 -2.08 -6.05 -12.24
C LEU A 201 -1.93 -6.72 -10.87
N HIS A 202 -3.04 -7.18 -10.30
CA HIS A 202 -3.06 -7.79 -8.97
C HIS A 202 -2.99 -9.32 -9.00
N ASP A 203 -3.15 -9.94 -10.18
CA ASP A 203 -3.14 -11.38 -10.36
C ASP A 203 -1.99 -11.79 -11.28
N PRO A 204 -0.93 -12.42 -10.73
CA PRO A 204 0.21 -12.90 -11.52
C PRO A 204 -0.21 -13.86 -12.64
N GLN A 205 -1.27 -14.66 -12.43
CA GLN A 205 -1.77 -15.60 -13.44
C GLN A 205 -2.41 -14.85 -14.61
N LEU A 206 -3.17 -13.78 -14.33
CA LEU A 206 -3.74 -12.93 -15.38
C LEU A 206 -2.67 -12.15 -16.15
N LEU A 207 -1.62 -11.70 -15.49
CA LEU A 207 -0.46 -11.09 -16.15
C LEU A 207 0.24 -12.10 -17.06
N TYR A 208 0.45 -13.33 -16.59
CA TYR A 208 1.05 -14.40 -17.38
C TYR A 208 0.17 -14.78 -18.56
N LEU A 209 -1.15 -14.89 -18.40
CA LEU A 209 -2.10 -15.14 -19.48
C LEU A 209 -2.09 -14.02 -20.53
N LYS A 210 -2.06 -12.74 -20.11
CA LYS A 210 -1.92 -11.60 -21.03
C LYS A 210 -0.60 -11.64 -21.80
N TYR A 211 0.49 -11.99 -21.13
CA TYR A 211 1.79 -12.20 -21.78
C TYR A 211 1.73 -13.31 -22.82
N LEU A 212 1.11 -14.46 -22.49
CA LEU A 212 0.93 -15.57 -23.45
C LEU A 212 0.06 -15.16 -24.64
N GLN A 213 -1.05 -14.45 -24.40
CA GLN A 213 -1.92 -13.95 -25.48
C GLN A 213 -1.18 -12.96 -26.40
N TRP A 214 -0.37 -12.06 -25.83
CA TRP A 214 0.46 -11.14 -26.60
C TRP A 214 1.52 -11.88 -27.43
N ARG A 215 2.16 -12.89 -26.85
CA ARG A 215 3.13 -13.75 -27.55
C ARG A 215 2.48 -14.52 -28.69
N LEU A 216 1.27 -15.05 -28.48
CA LEU A 216 0.49 -15.75 -29.51
C LEU A 216 0.04 -14.80 -30.63
N LYS A 217 -0.42 -13.58 -30.31
CA LYS A 217 -0.74 -12.56 -31.31
C LYS A 217 0.47 -12.21 -32.17
N ARG A 218 1.65 -12.05 -31.58
CA ARG A 218 2.90 -11.83 -32.33
C ARG A 218 3.29 -13.03 -33.23
N ARG A 219 3.01 -14.26 -32.79
CA ARG A 219 3.23 -15.45 -33.63
C ARG A 219 2.23 -15.52 -34.81
N LYS A 220 0.94 -15.29 -34.56
CA LYS A 220 -0.09 -15.27 -35.60
C LYS A 220 0.17 -14.19 -36.65
N ALA A 221 0.69 -13.04 -36.29
CA ALA A 221 1.07 -11.98 -37.23
C ALA A 221 2.24 -12.37 -38.16
N ARG A 222 2.94 -13.47 -37.89
CA ARG A 222 4.02 -14.02 -38.74
C ARG A 222 3.56 -15.14 -39.70
N PHE A 223 2.31 -15.60 -39.54
CA PHE A 223 1.73 -16.61 -40.44
C PHE A 223 0.78 -15.91 -41.42
N THR A 224 1.15 -15.82 -42.67
CA THR A 224 0.22 -15.49 -43.75
C THR A 224 -0.68 -16.71 -43.95
N VAL A 225 -1.98 -16.55 -43.70
CA VAL A 225 -2.95 -17.58 -44.05
C VAL A 225 -2.99 -17.60 -45.59
N ILE A 226 -2.47 -18.63 -46.21
CA ILE A 226 -2.72 -18.89 -47.63
C ILE A 226 -4.11 -19.47 -47.69
N ASP A 227 -5.09 -18.67 -48.12
CA ASP A 227 -6.41 -19.18 -48.47
C ASP A 227 -6.20 -20.16 -49.65
N GLY A 228 -6.35 -21.45 -49.36
CA GLY A 228 -6.45 -22.46 -50.40
C GLY A 228 -7.67 -22.14 -51.23
N GLN A 229 -7.46 -21.59 -52.42
CA GLN A 229 -8.50 -21.51 -53.42
C GLN A 229 -9.03 -22.93 -53.61
N LYS A 230 -10.27 -23.16 -53.15
CA LYS A 230 -11.04 -24.33 -53.55
C LYS A 230 -11.32 -24.12 -55.01
N ASP A 231 -10.67 -24.90 -55.88
CA ASP A 231 -11.00 -24.96 -57.29
C ASP A 231 -12.48 -25.32 -57.41
N LYS A 232 -13.27 -24.38 -57.95
CA LYS A 232 -14.72 -24.51 -58.18
C LYS A 232 -15.07 -25.42 -59.38
N ASP A 233 -14.12 -26.19 -59.91
CA ASP A 233 -14.32 -26.93 -61.12
C ASP A 233 -14.61 -28.44 -60.97
N ASP A 234 -14.74 -28.98 -59.75
CA ASP A 234 -14.94 -30.43 -59.57
C ASP A 234 -16.41 -30.83 -59.27
N ASP A 235 -17.40 -29.99 -59.54
CA ASP A 235 -18.82 -30.35 -59.40
C ASP A 235 -19.50 -30.50 -60.75
N LYS A 236 -18.92 -31.29 -61.65
CA LYS A 236 -19.69 -31.83 -62.81
C LYS A 236 -20.04 -33.30 -62.55
N PRO A 237 -21.34 -33.64 -62.35
CA PRO A 237 -21.76 -35.01 -62.19
C PRO A 237 -21.53 -35.77 -63.57
N THR A 238 -20.63 -36.72 -63.51
CA THR A 238 -20.45 -37.68 -64.66
C THR A 238 -21.53 -38.76 -64.54
N TYR A 239 -22.54 -38.69 -65.37
CA TYR A 239 -23.51 -39.81 -65.57
C TYR A 239 -22.89 -40.83 -66.44
N HIS A 240 -22.77 -42.05 -65.95
CA HIS A 240 -22.63 -43.30 -66.77
C HIS A 240 -23.86 -44.19 -66.53
#